data_3b99894480c79ff25a980a2a6a5fa5f2
#
_entry.id   3b99894480c79ff25a980a2a6a5fa5f2
#
_cell.length_a   1.000
_cell.length_b   1.000
_cell.length_c   1.000
_cell.angle_alpha   90.00
_cell.angle_beta   90.00
_cell.angle_gamma   90.00
#
_symmetry.space_group_name_H-M   'P 1'
#
loop_
_entity.id
_entity.type
_entity.pdbx_description
1 polymer ?
#
loop_
_entity_poly.entity_id
_entity_poly.type
_entity_poly.pdbx_seq_one_letter_code
_entity_poly.pdbx_strand_id
1 'polypeptide(L)'
;MNDMQSQIEHRELCQRRDKEFLALYHATLDAFLERGMDHRQARRAAVEFTIANGHPHYHVNHERAYRCVCHLLNSEQKRGNGSRTYRNIEDKGFAKNRLRRLMWLEITQRVGVLTKRGLSIEKAIDHVLEHCRASRFFISPTTALTKICPASRTRALR
;
A
#
# COMPACT_ATOMS: atom_id res chain seq x y z
N MET A 1 11.26 -18.26 -12.86
CA MET A 1 10.28 -18.40 -11.77
C MET A 1 8.91 -18.73 -12.35
N ASN A 2 8.26 -19.73 -11.81
CA ASN A 2 6.98 -20.22 -12.32
C ASN A 2 5.87 -19.20 -12.00
N ASP A 3 5.04 -18.87 -12.97
CA ASP A 3 3.92 -17.93 -12.82
C ASP A 3 2.99 -18.31 -11.65
N MET A 4 2.86 -19.62 -11.40
CA MET A 4 2.05 -20.13 -10.30
C MET A 4 2.58 -19.69 -8.94
N GLN A 5 3.90 -19.73 -8.75
CA GLN A 5 4.53 -19.32 -7.49
C GLN A 5 4.39 -17.82 -7.26
N SER A 6 4.53 -17.02 -8.32
CA SER A 6 4.31 -15.57 -8.26
C SER A 6 2.87 -15.23 -7.88
N GLN A 7 1.90 -15.97 -8.40
CA GLN A 7 0.48 -15.79 -8.06
C GLN A 7 0.18 -16.15 -6.62
N ILE A 8 0.76 -17.23 -6.11
CA ILE A 8 0.61 -17.66 -4.71
C ILE A 8 1.17 -16.58 -3.77
N GLU A 9 2.37 -16.09 -4.07
CA GLU A 9 3.04 -15.06 -3.29
C GLU A 9 2.21 -13.76 -3.26
N HIS A 10 1.69 -13.34 -4.41
CA HIS A 10 0.82 -12.18 -4.51
C HIS A 10 -0.45 -12.34 -3.66
N ARG A 11 -1.07 -13.51 -3.71
CA ARG A 11 -2.26 -13.83 -2.91
C ARG A 11 -1.98 -13.73 -1.42
N GLU A 12 -0.85 -14.29 -0.97
CA GLU A 12 -0.44 -14.23 0.44
C GLU A 12 -0.20 -12.79 0.91
N LEU A 13 0.43 -11.97 0.08
CA LEU A 13 0.66 -10.56 0.38
C LEU A 13 -0.66 -9.80 0.51
N CYS A 14 -1.61 -10.05 -0.38
CA CYS A 14 -2.94 -9.45 -0.31
C CYS A 14 -3.69 -9.89 0.96
N GLN A 15 -3.58 -11.16 1.34
CA GLN A 15 -4.22 -11.67 2.56
C GLN A 15 -3.65 -11.01 3.81
N ARG A 16 -2.34 -10.81 3.88
CA ARG A 16 -1.70 -10.11 5.00
C ARG A 16 -2.14 -8.65 5.08
N ARG A 17 -2.20 -7.97 3.96
CA ARG A 17 -2.71 -6.60 3.88
C ARG A 17 -4.15 -6.52 4.38
N ASP A 18 -5.00 -7.39 3.89
CA ASP A 18 -6.41 -7.43 4.25
C ASP A 18 -6.60 -7.72 5.75
N LYS A 19 -5.79 -8.59 6.31
CA LYS A 19 -5.80 -8.89 7.74
C LYS A 19 -5.43 -7.67 8.59
N GLU A 20 -4.38 -6.93 8.21
CA GLU A 20 -4.01 -5.68 8.89
C GLU A 20 -5.12 -4.64 8.77
N PHE A 21 -5.73 -4.52 7.60
CA PHE A 21 -6.83 -3.61 7.36
C PHE A 21 -8.02 -3.93 8.26
N LEU A 22 -8.46 -5.19 8.27
CA LEU A 22 -9.64 -5.62 9.04
C LEU A 22 -9.46 -5.43 10.53
N ALA A 23 -8.27 -5.62 11.06
CA ALA A 23 -8.00 -5.41 12.48
C ALA A 23 -8.32 -3.98 12.91
N LEU A 24 -7.84 -2.98 12.18
CA LEU A 24 -8.11 -1.57 12.48
C LEU A 24 -9.54 -1.18 12.10
N TYR A 25 -10.05 -1.71 10.98
CA TYR A 25 -11.40 -1.43 10.51
C TYR A 25 -12.46 -1.84 11.53
N HIS A 26 -12.37 -3.05 12.07
CA HIS A 26 -13.36 -3.54 13.05
C HIS A 26 -13.35 -2.72 14.33
N ALA A 27 -12.16 -2.39 14.84
CA ALA A 27 -12.04 -1.53 16.02
C ALA A 27 -12.65 -0.15 15.79
N THR A 28 -12.40 0.44 14.63
CA THR A 28 -12.92 1.77 14.25
C THR A 28 -14.43 1.73 14.04
N LEU A 29 -14.92 0.70 13.36
CA LEU A 29 -16.35 0.51 13.14
C LEU A 29 -17.10 0.40 14.46
N ASP A 30 -16.62 -0.41 15.39
CA ASP A 30 -17.24 -0.57 16.71
C ASP A 30 -17.28 0.75 17.47
N ALA A 31 -16.21 1.54 17.42
CA ALA A 31 -16.16 2.85 18.06
C ALA A 31 -17.20 3.82 17.47
N PHE A 32 -17.36 3.84 16.16
CA PHE A 32 -18.35 4.70 15.49
C PHE A 32 -19.78 4.27 15.78
N LEU A 33 -20.05 2.96 15.81
CA LEU A 33 -21.36 2.44 16.18
C LEU A 33 -21.72 2.76 17.63
N GLU A 34 -20.78 2.69 18.55
CA GLU A 34 -20.98 3.07 19.95
C GLU A 34 -21.33 4.55 20.12
N ARG A 35 -20.85 5.39 19.21
CA ARG A 35 -21.19 6.82 19.16
C ARG A 35 -22.57 7.11 18.57
N GLY A 36 -23.28 6.07 18.14
CA GLY A 36 -24.63 6.19 17.60
C GLY A 36 -24.72 6.45 16.10
N MET A 37 -23.61 6.29 15.37
CA MET A 37 -23.65 6.42 13.91
C MET A 37 -24.49 5.33 13.28
N ASP A 38 -25.20 5.67 12.20
CA ASP A 38 -25.89 4.71 11.37
C ASP A 38 -24.89 3.70 10.80
N HIS A 39 -25.28 2.43 10.71
CA HIS A 39 -24.40 1.34 10.29
C HIS A 39 -23.74 1.58 8.93
N ARG A 40 -24.51 2.10 7.97
CA ARG A 40 -24.00 2.39 6.63
C ARG A 40 -22.98 3.53 6.65
N GLN A 41 -23.26 4.58 7.38
CA GLN A 41 -22.35 5.71 7.55
C GLN A 41 -21.11 5.30 8.33
N ALA A 42 -21.29 4.50 9.38
CA ALA A 42 -20.20 4.01 10.20
C ALA A 42 -19.21 3.14 9.38
N ARG A 43 -19.74 2.29 8.49
CA ARG A 43 -18.88 1.48 7.59
C ARG A 43 -18.01 2.34 6.68
N ARG A 44 -18.62 3.34 6.04
CA ARG A 44 -17.88 4.25 5.15
C ARG A 44 -16.84 5.06 5.92
N ALA A 45 -17.23 5.62 7.03
CA ALA A 45 -16.33 6.41 7.87
C ALA A 45 -15.18 5.55 8.41
N ALA A 46 -15.45 4.31 8.81
CA ALA A 46 -14.43 3.38 9.30
C ALA A 46 -13.44 3.00 8.20
N VAL A 47 -13.92 2.78 6.97
CA VAL A 47 -13.04 2.50 5.83
C VAL A 47 -12.13 3.69 5.54
N GLU A 48 -12.68 4.89 5.46
CA GLU A 48 -11.90 6.10 5.19
C GLU A 48 -10.89 6.38 6.29
N PHE A 49 -11.29 6.22 7.55
CA PHE A 49 -10.39 6.38 8.69
C PHE A 49 -9.25 5.36 8.65
N THR A 50 -9.56 4.09 8.40
CA THR A 50 -8.57 3.02 8.34
C THR A 50 -7.54 3.27 7.23
N ILE A 51 -8.01 3.69 6.05
CA ILE A 51 -7.13 4.00 4.93
C ILE A 51 -6.17 5.14 5.28
N ALA A 52 -6.69 6.22 5.83
CA ALA A 52 -5.92 7.44 6.09
C ALA A 52 -5.00 7.32 7.31
N ASN A 53 -5.38 6.56 8.33
CA ASN A 53 -4.70 6.51 9.62
C ASN A 53 -4.01 5.18 9.92
N GLY A 54 -4.26 4.15 9.11
CA GLY A 54 -3.55 2.89 9.23
C GLY A 54 -2.13 3.00 8.67
N HIS A 55 -1.20 2.35 9.34
CA HIS A 55 0.20 2.31 8.92
C HIS A 55 0.61 0.85 8.70
N PRO A 56 0.22 0.24 7.57
CA PRO A 56 0.54 -1.16 7.31
C PRO A 56 1.98 -1.33 6.87
N HIS A 57 2.46 -2.57 6.90
CA HIS A 57 3.67 -2.93 6.18
C HIS A 57 3.44 -2.78 4.68
N TYR A 58 4.52 -2.65 3.93
CA TYR A 58 4.43 -2.69 2.47
C TYR A 58 4.31 -4.15 2.04
N HIS A 59 3.11 -4.56 1.65
CA HIS A 59 2.84 -5.94 1.21
C HIS A 59 3.13 -6.07 -0.29
N VAL A 60 4.41 -6.06 -0.63
CA VAL A 60 4.89 -6.15 -2.01
C VAL A 60 6.03 -7.15 -2.12
N ASN A 61 6.19 -7.71 -3.31
CA ASN A 61 7.27 -8.64 -3.61
C ASN A 61 8.61 -7.88 -3.69
N HIS A 62 9.66 -8.44 -3.08
CA HIS A 62 11.00 -7.83 -3.05
C HIS A 62 11.59 -7.63 -4.44
N GLU A 63 11.46 -8.59 -5.32
CA GLU A 63 11.97 -8.51 -6.69
C GLU A 63 11.28 -7.39 -7.48
N ARG A 64 9.96 -7.29 -7.35
CA ARG A 64 9.20 -6.22 -7.98
C ARG A 64 9.56 -4.86 -7.41
N ALA A 65 9.74 -4.77 -6.09
CA ALA A 65 10.19 -3.55 -5.43
C ALA A 65 11.55 -3.12 -5.94
N TYR A 66 12.49 -4.05 -6.08
CA TYR A 66 13.81 -3.77 -6.61
C TYR A 66 13.73 -3.17 -8.02
N ARG A 67 12.96 -3.78 -8.91
CA ARG A 67 12.80 -3.29 -10.29
C ARG A 67 12.16 -1.90 -10.32
N CYS A 68 11.10 -1.68 -9.54
CA CYS A 68 10.40 -0.40 -9.51
C CYS A 68 11.27 0.72 -8.92
N VAL A 69 11.94 0.45 -7.81
CA VAL A 69 12.82 1.41 -7.15
C VAL A 69 14.01 1.78 -8.03
N CYS A 70 14.66 0.80 -8.64
CA CYS A 70 15.79 1.05 -9.55
C CYS A 70 15.36 1.89 -10.75
N HIS A 71 14.20 1.60 -11.32
CA HIS A 71 13.66 2.37 -12.44
C HIS A 71 13.42 3.84 -12.04
N LEU A 72 12.82 4.06 -10.88
CA LEU A 72 12.52 5.41 -10.39
C LEU A 72 13.79 6.19 -10.04
N LEU A 73 14.75 5.57 -9.38
CA LEU A 73 16.03 6.20 -9.05
C LEU A 73 16.81 6.56 -10.31
N ASN A 74 16.86 5.68 -11.30
CA ASN A 74 17.55 5.94 -12.56
C ASN A 74 16.88 7.08 -13.34
N SER A 75 15.56 7.13 -13.35
CA SER A 75 14.82 8.23 -14.00
C SER A 75 15.10 9.57 -13.34
N GLU A 76 15.20 9.59 -12.03
CA GLU A 76 15.52 10.77 -11.24
C GLU A 76 16.93 11.29 -11.55
N GLN A 77 17.91 10.38 -11.57
CA GLN A 77 19.32 10.73 -11.90
C GLN A 77 19.48 11.28 -13.31
N LYS A 78 18.81 10.67 -14.30
CA LYS A 78 18.91 11.07 -15.70
C LYS A 78 18.32 12.45 -15.98
N ARG A 79 17.35 12.88 -15.19
CA ARG A 79 16.59 14.11 -15.45
C ARG A 79 16.90 15.25 -14.51
N GLY A 80 17.56 14.97 -13.40
CA GLY A 80 17.96 15.98 -12.42
C GLY A 80 16.81 16.81 -11.83
N ASN A 81 15.56 16.31 -11.95
CA ASN A 81 14.39 17.06 -11.55
C ASN A 81 13.28 16.10 -11.10
N GLY A 82 13.03 16.05 -9.80
CA GLY A 82 12.01 15.18 -9.20
C GLY A 82 10.61 15.40 -9.75
N SER A 83 10.24 16.61 -10.16
CA SER A 83 8.90 16.89 -10.68
C SER A 83 8.63 16.19 -12.02
N ARG A 84 9.65 16.02 -12.85
CA ARG A 84 9.54 15.29 -14.12
C ARG A 84 9.39 13.79 -13.89
N THR A 85 10.01 13.24 -12.84
CA THR A 85 9.84 11.84 -12.47
C THR A 85 8.40 11.56 -12.10
N TYR A 86 7.77 12.42 -11.31
CA TYR A 86 6.36 12.29 -10.96
C TYR A 86 5.45 12.32 -12.18
N ARG A 87 5.67 13.26 -13.11
CA ARG A 87 4.90 13.36 -14.35
C ARG A 87 5.03 12.11 -15.21
N ASN A 88 6.24 11.56 -15.35
CA ASN A 88 6.47 10.36 -16.15
C ASN A 88 5.79 9.14 -15.59
N ILE A 89 5.71 9.02 -14.29
CA ILE A 89 5.00 7.93 -13.64
C ILE A 89 3.51 8.02 -13.92
N GLU A 90 2.95 9.23 -13.90
CA GLU A 90 1.55 9.46 -14.24
C GLU A 90 1.27 9.25 -15.72
N ASP A 91 2.12 9.80 -16.61
CA ASP A 91 1.88 9.83 -18.04
C ASP A 91 2.15 8.49 -18.74
N LYS A 92 3.13 7.70 -18.28
CA LYS A 92 3.53 6.46 -18.95
C LYS A 92 2.84 5.20 -18.41
N GLY A 93 1.93 5.35 -17.45
CA GLY A 93 1.23 4.19 -16.91
C GLY A 93 2.13 3.18 -16.21
N PHE A 94 3.21 3.64 -15.56
CA PHE A 94 4.14 2.81 -14.81
C PHE A 94 3.42 1.89 -13.82
N ALA A 95 2.36 2.39 -13.21
CA ALA A 95 1.35 1.60 -12.56
C ALA A 95 0.00 2.18 -12.95
N LYS A 96 -0.92 1.34 -13.39
CA LYS A 96 -2.24 1.77 -13.84
C LYS A 96 -3.05 2.45 -12.73
N ASN A 97 -2.80 2.09 -11.50
CA ASN A 97 -3.49 2.61 -10.32
C ASN A 97 -2.66 3.74 -9.71
N ARG A 98 -3.27 4.93 -9.56
CA ARG A 98 -2.63 6.11 -8.98
C ARG A 98 -2.10 5.86 -7.56
N LEU A 99 -2.87 5.17 -6.73
CA LEU A 99 -2.47 4.86 -5.36
C LEU A 99 -1.23 3.97 -5.33
N ARG A 100 -1.16 3.02 -6.25
CA ARG A 100 0.01 2.14 -6.37
C ARG A 100 1.25 2.90 -6.79
N ARG A 101 1.10 3.88 -7.70
CA ARG A 101 2.20 4.78 -8.09
C ARG A 101 2.71 5.58 -6.89
N LEU A 102 1.80 6.13 -6.09
CA LEU A 102 2.16 6.87 -4.87
C LEU A 102 2.89 5.99 -3.86
N MET A 103 2.48 4.74 -3.72
CA MET A 103 3.17 3.76 -2.86
C MET A 103 4.62 3.55 -3.32
N TRP A 104 4.83 3.32 -4.61
CA TRP A 104 6.18 3.12 -5.15
C TRP A 104 7.05 4.35 -4.98
N LEU A 105 6.49 5.55 -5.11
CA LEU A 105 7.22 6.79 -4.85
C LEU A 105 7.62 6.90 -3.37
N GLU A 106 6.74 6.58 -2.46
CA GLU A 106 7.05 6.58 -1.03
C GLU A 106 8.17 5.60 -0.69
N ILE A 107 8.09 4.36 -1.19
CA ILE A 107 9.13 3.36 -1.00
C ILE A 107 10.46 3.86 -1.56
N THR A 108 10.46 4.41 -2.77
CA THR A 108 11.66 4.93 -3.43
C THR A 108 12.30 6.06 -2.63
N GLN A 109 11.50 6.98 -2.08
CA GLN A 109 12.01 8.06 -1.24
C GLN A 109 12.70 7.53 0.01
N ARG A 110 12.10 6.56 0.68
CA ARG A 110 12.68 5.93 1.88
C ARG A 110 13.96 5.17 1.58
N VAL A 111 13.98 4.44 0.47
CA VAL A 111 15.18 3.75 -0.01
C VAL A 111 16.29 4.76 -0.32
N GLY A 112 15.95 5.87 -0.97
CA GLY A 112 16.89 6.94 -1.29
C GLY A 112 17.59 7.51 -0.07
N VAL A 113 16.87 7.71 1.02
CA VAL A 113 17.46 8.17 2.30
C VAL A 113 18.48 7.17 2.83
N LEU A 114 18.16 5.88 2.79
CA LEU A 114 19.07 4.84 3.28
C LEU A 114 20.29 4.66 2.39
N THR A 115 20.14 4.77 1.07
CA THR A 115 21.28 4.68 0.15
C THR A 115 22.25 5.84 0.32
N LYS A 116 21.74 7.04 0.63
CA LYS A 116 22.57 8.20 0.96
C LYS A 116 23.36 7.99 2.26
N ARG A 117 22.87 7.15 3.14
CA ARG A 117 23.56 6.78 4.39
C ARG A 117 24.57 5.63 4.22
N GLY A 118 24.72 5.11 3.00
CA GLY A 118 25.71 4.10 2.66
C GLY A 118 25.19 2.67 2.49
N LEU A 119 23.89 2.43 2.62
CA LEU A 119 23.33 1.11 2.36
C LEU A 119 23.28 0.82 0.85
N SER A 120 23.49 -0.44 0.47
CA SER A 120 23.21 -0.86 -0.90
C SER A 120 21.69 -0.78 -1.19
N ILE A 121 21.34 -0.68 -2.45
CA ILE A 121 19.91 -0.61 -2.86
C ILE A 121 19.14 -1.83 -2.35
N GLU A 122 19.71 -3.03 -2.48
CA GLU A 122 19.06 -4.27 -2.02
C GLU A 122 18.82 -4.27 -0.52
N LYS A 123 19.82 -3.91 0.27
CA LYS A 123 19.67 -3.83 1.73
C LYS A 123 18.71 -2.74 2.16
N ALA A 124 18.71 -1.61 1.46
CA ALA A 124 17.80 -0.52 1.73
C ALA A 124 16.34 -0.94 1.47
N ILE A 125 16.08 -1.62 0.36
CA ILE A 125 14.75 -2.15 0.02
C ILE A 125 14.29 -3.16 1.08
N ASP A 126 15.14 -4.11 1.43
CA ASP A 126 14.82 -5.10 2.46
C ASP A 126 14.47 -4.43 3.79
N HIS A 127 15.24 -3.43 4.18
CA HIS A 127 14.98 -2.67 5.40
C HIS A 127 13.63 -1.97 5.37
N VAL A 128 13.31 -1.29 4.26
CA VAL A 128 12.04 -0.57 4.11
C VAL A 128 10.85 -1.53 4.15
N LEU A 129 10.93 -2.65 3.42
CA LEU A 129 9.84 -3.61 3.36
C LEU A 129 9.63 -4.37 4.68
N GLU A 130 10.69 -4.60 5.44
CA GLU A 130 10.61 -5.37 6.68
C GLU A 130 10.33 -4.50 7.91
N HIS A 131 10.88 -3.30 7.98
CA HIS A 131 10.89 -2.48 9.19
C HIS A 131 10.11 -1.17 9.10
N CYS A 132 9.88 -0.65 7.90
CA CYS A 132 9.14 0.59 7.74
C CYS A 132 7.66 0.32 7.55
N ARG A 133 6.85 1.24 8.05
CA ARG A 133 5.40 1.22 7.87
C ARG A 133 4.98 2.25 6.84
N ALA A 134 4.00 1.90 6.01
CA ALA A 134 3.44 2.82 5.04
C ALA A 134 2.73 4.00 5.72
N SER A 135 2.69 5.13 5.06
CA SER A 135 2.00 6.32 5.58
C SER A 135 0.48 6.14 5.62
N ARG A 136 -0.05 5.23 4.80
CA ARG A 136 -1.48 4.93 4.68
C ARG A 136 -1.65 3.56 4.02
N PHE A 137 -2.90 3.06 4.00
CA PHE A 137 -3.24 1.97 3.08
C PHE A 137 -3.39 2.54 1.66
N PHE A 138 -2.65 1.98 0.72
CA PHE A 138 -2.71 2.41 -0.68
C PHE A 138 -3.77 1.63 -1.46
N ILE A 139 -5.00 1.73 -0.99
CA ILE A 139 -6.19 1.14 -1.61
C ILE A 139 -7.31 2.17 -1.64
N SER A 140 -8.21 2.06 -2.61
CA SER A 140 -9.36 2.96 -2.69
C SER A 140 -10.46 2.52 -1.72
N PRO A 141 -11.30 3.47 -1.24
CA PRO A 141 -12.46 3.13 -0.41
C PRO A 141 -13.40 2.13 -1.10
N THR A 142 -13.60 2.27 -2.39
CA THR A 142 -14.43 1.36 -3.18
C THR A 142 -13.89 -0.07 -3.15
N THR A 143 -12.59 -0.25 -3.34
CA THR A 143 -11.94 -1.55 -3.27
C THR A 143 -12.08 -2.17 -1.88
N ALA A 144 -11.87 -1.38 -0.84
CA ALA A 144 -12.01 -1.85 0.54
C ALA A 144 -13.44 -2.31 0.83
N LEU A 145 -14.45 -1.50 0.44
CA LEU A 145 -15.85 -1.83 0.67
C LEU A 145 -16.35 -3.02 -0.12
N THR A 146 -15.80 -3.28 -1.30
CA THR A 146 -16.25 -4.37 -2.17
C THR A 146 -15.49 -5.67 -1.97
N LYS A 147 -14.18 -5.59 -1.73
CA LYS A 147 -13.30 -6.77 -1.70
C LYS A 147 -12.82 -7.18 -0.31
N ILE A 148 -12.58 -6.21 0.58
CA ILE A 148 -12.01 -6.50 1.90
C ILE A 148 -13.10 -6.66 2.96
N CYS A 149 -14.04 -5.73 3.02
CA CYS A 149 -15.13 -5.75 4.01
C CYS A 149 -16.51 -5.55 3.37
N PRO A 150 -16.94 -6.45 2.45
CA PRO A 150 -18.25 -6.33 1.84
C PRO A 150 -19.37 -6.57 2.86
N ALA A 151 -20.51 -5.88 2.69
CA ALA A 151 -21.64 -5.94 3.59
C ALA A 151 -22.17 -7.37 3.83
N SER A 152 -22.13 -8.21 2.81
CA SER A 152 -22.55 -9.61 2.87
C SER A 152 -21.66 -10.45 3.82
N ARG A 153 -20.36 -10.20 3.85
CA ARG A 153 -19.43 -10.88 4.75
C ARG A 153 -19.60 -10.42 6.20
N THR A 154 -19.91 -9.15 6.39
CA THR A 154 -20.14 -8.60 7.72
C THR A 154 -21.38 -9.23 8.37
N ARG A 155 -22.40 -9.55 7.57
CA ARG A 155 -23.61 -10.23 8.05
C ARG A 155 -23.36 -11.70 8.36
N ALA A 156 -22.51 -12.38 7.59
CA ALA A 156 -22.22 -13.81 7.77
C ALA A 156 -21.36 -14.09 9.01
N LEU A 157 -20.59 -13.11 9.48
CA LEU A 157 -19.72 -13.23 10.66
C LEU A 157 -20.40 -12.82 11.97
N ARG A 158 -21.65 -12.40 11.90
CA ARG A 158 -22.50 -12.12 13.04
C ARG A 158 -23.48 -13.27 13.25
#